data_d0d73bb982ecdd2768eb44aa5a237e13
#
_entry.id   d0d73bb982ecdd2768eb44aa5a237e13
#
_cell.length_a   1.000
_cell.length_b   1.000
_cell.length_c   1.000
_cell.angle_alpha   90.00
_cell.angle_beta   90.00
_cell.angle_gamma   90.00
#
_symmetry.space_group_name_H-M   'P 1'
#
loop_
_entity.id
_entity.type
_entity.pdbx_description
1 polymer ?
#
loop_
_entity_poly.entity_id
_entity_poly.type
_entity_poly.pdbx_seq_one_letter_code
_entity_poly.pdbx_strand_id
1 'polypeptide(L)'
;MRQIDILIAGGGLAGSTTAAALGRTGHTTVLVDPHVVYPPDFRAEKLDSTQVAVLRKTGVGEAVLRAATLDGESWVARFGRLLEKRPGDQHGILYDTMVNTMRSEIPPSVDIIHAKVMDVATSADRQTVTLSSGEQISARLVVVANGLNVGLRHKLGMARRDISKTHSIMLGFDLVPAGAAFSFPALTYYGEHPSDRTAYITLFPVGAAMRANLCVYRELDDPWMKQFRDSPRETLQALMPGLAKITGAYDVPGRVHIRPADLYVTEGVEKPGVVLIGDAFSTSCPTAGTGTGKVFTDVERLCNVHIPRWLATPGMGAEKIAAFYADRVRAAYHAHSAHKAFLVRSVTIDTGFLWRARRWAAFFKRAGIGMLRELARRAGHSEPSVSTGATQRAFARTSRR
;
A
#
# COMPACT_ATOMS: atom_id res chain seq x y z
N MET A 1 24.71 -25.20 -14.64
CA MET A 1 23.90 -24.18 -13.89
C MET A 1 23.54 -23.05 -14.86
N ARG A 2 22.25 -22.76 -15.00
CA ARG A 2 21.74 -21.68 -15.85
C ARG A 2 22.25 -20.32 -15.36
N GLN A 3 22.68 -19.46 -16.28
CA GLN A 3 23.14 -18.10 -15.97
C GLN A 3 22.14 -17.05 -16.48
N ILE A 4 21.78 -16.07 -15.63
CA ILE A 4 20.84 -14.99 -15.94
C ILE A 4 21.35 -13.67 -15.35
N ASP A 5 20.74 -12.55 -15.72
CA ASP A 5 21.07 -11.26 -15.13
C ASP A 5 20.33 -11.05 -13.80
N ILE A 6 19.02 -11.29 -13.76
CA ILE A 6 18.18 -10.94 -12.61
C ILE A 6 17.27 -12.11 -12.23
N LEU A 7 17.29 -12.49 -10.95
CA LEU A 7 16.28 -13.37 -10.37
C LEU A 7 15.43 -12.59 -9.38
N ILE A 8 14.09 -12.71 -9.52
CA ILE A 8 13.12 -12.09 -8.62
C ILE A 8 12.51 -13.19 -7.77
N ALA A 9 12.68 -13.12 -6.46
CA ALA A 9 12.14 -14.07 -5.48
C ALA A 9 10.84 -13.54 -4.87
N GLY A 10 9.70 -14.08 -5.33
CA GLY A 10 8.34 -13.73 -4.91
C GLY A 10 7.56 -12.94 -5.95
N GLY A 11 6.39 -13.45 -6.34
CA GLY A 11 5.49 -12.90 -7.35
C GLY A 11 4.26 -12.17 -6.76
N GLY A 12 4.41 -11.50 -5.60
CA GLY A 12 3.43 -10.56 -5.09
C GLY A 12 3.52 -9.20 -5.77
N LEU A 13 2.90 -8.16 -5.19
CA LEU A 13 2.82 -6.82 -5.78
C LEU A 13 4.20 -6.30 -6.25
N ALA A 14 5.19 -6.32 -5.38
CA ALA A 14 6.53 -5.81 -5.69
C ALA A 14 7.22 -6.64 -6.80
N GLY A 15 7.22 -7.96 -6.67
CA GLY A 15 7.93 -8.83 -7.62
C GLY A 15 7.28 -8.87 -8.99
N SER A 16 5.95 -8.95 -9.08
CA SER A 16 5.24 -8.94 -10.36
C SER A 16 5.41 -7.61 -11.10
N THR A 17 5.34 -6.48 -10.38
CA THR A 17 5.61 -5.17 -10.97
C THR A 17 7.06 -5.06 -11.45
N THR A 18 8.02 -5.59 -10.69
CA THR A 18 9.44 -5.63 -11.07
C THR A 18 9.66 -6.49 -12.31
N ALA A 19 9.06 -7.70 -12.36
CA ALA A 19 9.17 -8.61 -13.50
C ALA A 19 8.59 -7.99 -14.79
N ALA A 20 7.40 -7.36 -14.68
CA ALA A 20 6.78 -6.70 -15.81
C ALA A 20 7.59 -5.49 -16.32
N ALA A 21 8.20 -4.71 -15.41
CA ALA A 21 9.06 -3.60 -15.79
C ALA A 21 10.36 -4.08 -16.46
N LEU A 22 11.05 -5.06 -15.87
CA LEU A 22 12.35 -5.55 -16.35
C LEU A 22 12.25 -6.40 -17.63
N GLY A 23 11.16 -7.11 -17.83
CA GLY A 23 10.95 -7.91 -19.03
C GLY A 23 10.94 -7.10 -20.34
N ARG A 24 10.84 -5.77 -20.23
CA ARG A 24 10.90 -4.84 -21.37
C ARG A 24 12.30 -4.23 -21.60
N THR A 25 13.29 -4.62 -20.78
CA THR A 25 14.64 -3.99 -20.82
C THR A 25 15.71 -4.84 -21.52
N GLY A 26 15.38 -6.05 -22.00
CA GLY A 26 16.31 -6.96 -22.67
C GLY A 26 17.23 -7.74 -21.73
N HIS A 27 17.15 -7.55 -20.40
CA HIS A 27 17.88 -8.37 -19.43
C HIS A 27 17.25 -9.75 -19.23
N THR A 28 18.07 -10.78 -19.13
CA THR A 28 17.61 -12.14 -18.83
C THR A 28 17.06 -12.18 -17.40
N THR A 29 15.72 -12.23 -17.29
CA THR A 29 15.00 -12.13 -16.01
C THR A 29 14.22 -13.41 -15.74
N VAL A 30 14.29 -13.90 -14.51
CA VAL A 30 13.50 -15.03 -14.00
C VAL A 30 12.71 -14.56 -12.79
N LEU A 31 11.40 -14.86 -12.78
CA LEU A 31 10.53 -14.70 -11.59
C LEU A 31 10.28 -16.07 -10.96
N VAL A 32 10.55 -16.21 -9.68
CA VAL A 32 10.29 -17.44 -8.90
C VAL A 32 9.20 -17.19 -7.89
N ASP A 33 8.06 -17.86 -8.05
CA ASP A 33 6.92 -17.79 -7.10
C ASP A 33 6.17 -19.15 -7.12
N PRO A 34 5.75 -19.70 -5.97
CA PRO A 34 5.07 -20.99 -5.95
C PRO A 34 3.66 -20.96 -6.55
N HIS A 35 3.03 -19.79 -6.66
CA HIS A 35 1.64 -19.67 -7.11
C HIS A 35 1.57 -19.36 -8.60
N VAL A 36 0.81 -20.14 -9.35
CA VAL A 36 0.45 -19.84 -10.74
C VAL A 36 -0.44 -18.61 -10.79
N VAL A 37 -1.48 -18.59 -9.96
CA VAL A 37 -2.37 -17.44 -9.73
C VAL A 37 -2.19 -16.96 -8.32
N TYR A 38 -2.04 -15.65 -8.12
CA TYR A 38 -1.93 -15.08 -6.77
C TYR A 38 -3.23 -15.28 -6.02
N PRO A 39 -3.21 -15.88 -4.83
CA PRO A 39 -4.43 -16.21 -4.10
C PRO A 39 -5.10 -14.96 -3.53
N PRO A 40 -6.42 -15.02 -3.21
CA PRO A 40 -7.12 -13.96 -2.50
C PRO A 40 -6.39 -13.56 -1.22
N ASP A 41 -6.08 -12.27 -1.09
CA ASP A 41 -5.37 -11.70 0.08
C ASP A 41 -5.95 -10.31 0.40
N PHE A 42 -6.25 -10.08 1.66
CA PHE A 42 -6.74 -8.79 2.13
C PHE A 42 -5.58 -7.88 2.51
N ARG A 43 -5.29 -6.87 1.65
CA ARG A 43 -4.26 -5.85 1.86
C ARG A 43 -4.77 -4.48 1.42
N ALA A 44 -3.95 -3.76 0.63
CA ALA A 44 -4.38 -2.51 0.01
C ALA A 44 -5.42 -2.79 -1.09
N GLU A 45 -6.58 -2.15 -0.99
CA GLU A 45 -7.69 -2.35 -1.94
C GLU A 45 -8.05 -1.03 -2.65
N LYS A 46 -7.19 -0.02 -2.57
CA LYS A 46 -7.41 1.28 -3.16
C LYS A 46 -6.09 1.96 -3.52
N LEU A 47 -6.07 2.64 -4.68
CA LEU A 47 -4.97 3.47 -5.15
C LEU A 47 -5.43 4.92 -5.25
N ASP A 48 -4.63 5.85 -4.71
CA ASP A 48 -4.83 7.29 -4.92
C ASP A 48 -4.05 7.81 -6.13
N SER A 49 -4.31 9.04 -6.56
CA SER A 49 -3.66 9.67 -7.71
C SER A 49 -2.15 9.72 -7.60
N THR A 50 -1.60 9.87 -6.40
CA THR A 50 -0.14 9.93 -6.20
C THR A 50 0.50 8.55 -6.40
N GLN A 51 -0.16 7.50 -5.96
CA GLN A 51 0.25 6.10 -6.17
C GLN A 51 0.13 5.71 -7.65
N VAL A 52 -0.95 6.11 -8.30
CA VAL A 52 -1.17 5.93 -9.75
C VAL A 52 -0.06 6.61 -10.55
N ALA A 53 0.34 7.84 -10.18
CA ALA A 53 1.39 8.56 -10.87
C ALA A 53 2.76 7.84 -10.80
N VAL A 54 3.07 7.19 -9.68
CA VAL A 54 4.30 6.38 -9.56
C VAL A 54 4.14 5.04 -10.29
N LEU A 55 2.99 4.39 -10.17
CA LEU A 55 2.70 3.13 -10.86
C LEU A 55 2.84 3.26 -12.38
N ARG A 56 2.36 4.35 -12.98
CA ARG A 56 2.52 4.61 -14.41
C ARG A 56 3.98 4.59 -14.87
N LYS A 57 4.92 5.04 -14.03
CA LYS A 57 6.36 5.03 -14.32
C LYS A 57 6.96 3.62 -14.37
N THR A 58 6.27 2.62 -13.87
CA THR A 58 6.68 1.20 -13.97
C THR A 58 6.24 0.54 -15.27
N GLY A 59 5.42 1.22 -16.08
CA GLY A 59 4.94 0.72 -17.37
C GLY A 59 3.69 -0.18 -17.32
N VAL A 60 3.19 -0.54 -16.12
CA VAL A 60 2.00 -1.42 -15.94
C VAL A 60 0.76 -0.69 -15.43
N GLY A 61 0.83 0.63 -15.27
CA GLY A 61 -0.22 1.42 -14.63
C GLY A 61 -1.57 1.33 -15.32
N GLU A 62 -1.60 1.39 -16.63
CA GLU A 62 -2.85 1.44 -17.40
C GLU A 62 -3.63 0.13 -17.33
N ALA A 63 -2.96 -1.02 -17.30
CA ALA A 63 -3.63 -2.31 -17.13
C ALA A 63 -4.35 -2.40 -15.77
N VAL A 64 -3.67 -1.97 -14.70
CA VAL A 64 -4.25 -1.94 -13.35
C VAL A 64 -5.44 -0.98 -13.28
N LEU A 65 -5.35 0.20 -13.92
CA LEU A 65 -6.44 1.17 -13.93
C LEU A 65 -7.67 0.67 -14.70
N ARG A 66 -7.48 -0.09 -15.79
CA ARG A 66 -8.60 -0.76 -16.50
C ARG A 66 -9.31 -1.81 -15.65
N ALA A 67 -8.58 -2.48 -14.75
CA ALA A 67 -9.14 -3.50 -13.84
C ALA A 67 -9.74 -2.89 -12.55
N ALA A 68 -9.50 -1.61 -12.29
CA ALA A 68 -9.95 -0.90 -11.11
C ALA A 68 -11.22 -0.10 -11.36
N THR A 69 -11.92 0.27 -10.29
CA THR A 69 -13.12 1.11 -10.33
C THR A 69 -12.79 2.50 -9.81
N LEU A 70 -12.97 3.53 -10.64
CA LEU A 70 -12.80 4.93 -10.23
C LEU A 70 -13.94 5.35 -9.29
N ASP A 71 -13.62 6.05 -8.21
CA ASP A 71 -14.61 6.48 -7.21
C ASP A 71 -15.47 7.69 -7.62
N GLY A 72 -15.10 8.43 -8.67
CA GLY A 72 -15.85 9.55 -9.24
C GLY A 72 -15.95 10.78 -8.34
N GLU A 73 -16.63 10.71 -7.22
CA GLU A 73 -16.70 11.75 -6.18
C GLU A 73 -16.48 11.12 -4.80
N SER A 74 -15.66 11.73 -3.97
CA SER A 74 -15.38 11.26 -2.61
C SER A 74 -15.98 12.22 -1.57
N TRP A 75 -16.83 11.70 -0.72
CA TRP A 75 -17.42 12.43 0.42
C TRP A 75 -16.56 12.26 1.68
N VAL A 76 -16.47 13.31 2.47
CA VAL A 76 -15.80 13.29 3.76
C VAL A 76 -16.81 13.68 4.84
N ALA A 77 -16.97 12.82 5.83
CA ALA A 77 -17.97 13.02 6.88
C ALA A 77 -17.43 12.70 8.28
N ARG A 78 -18.07 13.25 9.30
CA ARG A 78 -17.82 12.98 10.72
C ARG A 78 -19.01 13.45 11.58
N PHE A 79 -19.28 12.79 12.69
CA PHE A 79 -20.39 13.11 13.61
C PHE A 79 -21.77 13.18 12.91
N GLY A 80 -21.98 12.30 11.93
CA GLY A 80 -23.21 12.30 11.13
C GLY A 80 -23.39 13.54 10.24
N ARG A 81 -22.32 14.27 9.96
CA ARG A 81 -22.34 15.48 9.11
C ARG A 81 -21.39 15.31 7.93
N LEU A 82 -21.89 15.63 6.75
CA LEU A 82 -21.07 15.78 5.57
C LEU A 82 -20.23 17.06 5.71
N LEU A 83 -18.91 16.93 5.60
CA LEU A 83 -17.98 18.03 5.75
C LEU A 83 -17.51 18.57 4.40
N GLU A 84 -17.28 17.67 3.43
CA GLU A 84 -16.67 18.02 2.15
C GLU A 84 -17.08 17.01 1.09
N LYS A 85 -17.35 17.48 -0.13
CA LYS A 85 -17.37 16.70 -1.36
C LYS A 85 -16.19 17.13 -2.22
N ARG A 86 -15.50 16.20 -2.81
CA ARG A 86 -14.34 16.48 -3.67
C ARG A 86 -14.36 15.55 -4.87
N PRO A 87 -13.78 15.98 -6.01
CA PRO A 87 -13.58 15.08 -7.15
C PRO A 87 -12.86 13.81 -6.69
N GLY A 88 -13.31 12.67 -7.14
CA GLY A 88 -12.72 11.38 -6.88
C GLY A 88 -11.50 11.17 -7.77
N ASP A 89 -10.42 10.69 -7.17
CA ASP A 89 -9.18 10.39 -7.86
C ASP A 89 -8.62 9.02 -7.43
N GLN A 90 -9.46 8.23 -6.76
CA GLN A 90 -9.08 6.95 -6.19
C GLN A 90 -9.70 5.79 -6.98
N HIS A 91 -8.96 4.70 -7.05
CA HIS A 91 -9.32 3.52 -7.81
C HIS A 91 -9.42 2.34 -6.85
N GLY A 92 -10.63 1.79 -6.68
CA GLY A 92 -10.88 0.57 -5.91
C GLY A 92 -10.51 -0.66 -6.72
N ILE A 93 -9.76 -1.58 -6.13
CA ILE A 93 -9.35 -2.84 -6.73
C ILE A 93 -8.97 -3.83 -5.63
N LEU A 94 -9.42 -5.08 -5.72
CA LEU A 94 -8.97 -6.11 -4.80
C LEU A 94 -7.47 -6.37 -4.96
N TYR A 95 -6.79 -6.71 -3.89
CA TYR A 95 -5.34 -6.85 -3.91
C TYR A 95 -4.85 -7.98 -4.83
N ASP A 96 -5.49 -9.12 -4.78
CA ASP A 96 -5.21 -10.26 -5.66
C ASP A 96 -5.52 -9.94 -7.13
N THR A 97 -6.60 -9.22 -7.42
CA THR A 97 -6.90 -8.72 -8.77
C THR A 97 -5.79 -7.80 -9.27
N MET A 98 -5.33 -6.87 -8.43
CA MET A 98 -4.21 -5.98 -8.79
C MET A 98 -2.93 -6.76 -9.08
N VAL A 99 -2.57 -7.74 -8.23
CA VAL A 99 -1.37 -8.56 -8.42
C VAL A 99 -1.48 -9.43 -9.67
N ASN A 100 -2.63 -10.08 -9.90
CA ASN A 100 -2.85 -10.93 -11.06
C ASN A 100 -2.87 -10.11 -12.37
N THR A 101 -3.42 -8.90 -12.35
CA THR A 101 -3.32 -7.96 -13.47
C THR A 101 -1.85 -7.60 -13.77
N MET A 102 -1.03 -7.36 -12.74
CA MET A 102 0.40 -7.13 -12.97
C MET A 102 1.13 -8.36 -13.51
N ARG A 103 0.74 -9.55 -13.06
CA ARG A 103 1.29 -10.82 -13.58
C ARG A 103 0.96 -11.02 -15.06
N SER A 104 -0.24 -10.67 -15.51
CA SER A 104 -0.63 -10.75 -16.91
C SER A 104 0.14 -9.77 -17.82
N GLU A 105 0.72 -8.72 -17.25
CA GLU A 105 1.57 -7.76 -17.96
C GLU A 105 3.05 -8.18 -18.04
N ILE A 106 3.43 -9.29 -17.41
CA ILE A 106 4.79 -9.83 -17.50
C ILE A 106 5.01 -10.38 -18.93
N PRO A 107 5.95 -9.84 -19.70
CA PRO A 107 6.15 -10.29 -21.08
C PRO A 107 6.78 -11.69 -21.13
N PRO A 108 6.59 -12.43 -22.23
CA PRO A 108 7.13 -13.79 -22.41
C PRO A 108 8.67 -13.89 -22.34
N SER A 109 9.37 -12.76 -22.43
CA SER A 109 10.83 -12.68 -22.23
C SER A 109 11.26 -12.96 -20.78
N VAL A 110 10.34 -12.89 -19.82
CA VAL A 110 10.58 -13.27 -18.42
C VAL A 110 10.13 -14.71 -18.21
N ASP A 111 11.04 -15.55 -17.79
CA ASP A 111 10.72 -16.93 -17.41
C ASP A 111 10.12 -16.94 -15.99
N ILE A 112 8.99 -17.65 -15.82
CA ILE A 112 8.31 -17.79 -14.53
C ILE A 112 8.43 -19.22 -14.05
N ILE A 113 9.13 -19.41 -12.93
CA ILE A 113 9.34 -20.71 -12.32
C ILE A 113 8.43 -20.86 -11.08
N HIS A 114 7.57 -21.87 -11.11
CA HIS A 114 6.65 -22.16 -10.00
C HIS A 114 7.35 -22.99 -8.92
N ALA A 115 8.17 -22.30 -8.11
CA ALA A 115 8.95 -22.87 -7.03
C ALA A 115 9.13 -21.87 -5.89
N LYS A 116 9.76 -22.30 -4.79
CA LYS A 116 10.23 -21.41 -3.72
C LYS A 116 11.74 -21.23 -3.84
N VAL A 117 12.22 -20.01 -3.59
CA VAL A 117 13.65 -19.78 -3.35
C VAL A 117 13.96 -20.25 -1.94
N MET A 118 14.82 -21.24 -1.85
CA MET A 118 15.19 -21.88 -0.58
C MET A 118 16.44 -21.31 0.02
N ASP A 119 17.42 -20.90 -0.82
CA ASP A 119 18.69 -20.36 -0.38
C ASP A 119 19.31 -19.45 -1.43
N VAL A 120 20.19 -18.54 -0.99
CA VAL A 120 21.00 -17.67 -1.85
C VAL A 120 22.41 -17.56 -1.28
N ALA A 121 23.39 -18.14 -1.98
CA ALA A 121 24.79 -17.90 -1.69
C ALA A 121 25.26 -16.66 -2.46
N THR A 122 25.75 -15.66 -1.72
CA THR A 122 26.09 -14.33 -2.26
C THR A 122 27.57 -14.21 -2.58
N SER A 123 27.91 -13.51 -3.65
CA SER A 123 29.25 -13.07 -3.96
C SER A 123 29.26 -11.69 -4.61
N ALA A 124 30.45 -11.11 -4.80
CA ALA A 124 30.57 -9.80 -5.45
C ALA A 124 30.18 -9.83 -6.95
N ASP A 125 30.20 -10.98 -7.59
CA ASP A 125 29.94 -11.11 -9.02
C ASP A 125 28.59 -11.73 -9.34
N ARG A 126 28.32 -12.94 -8.82
CA ARG A 126 27.12 -13.70 -9.12
C ARG A 126 26.62 -14.45 -7.89
N GLN A 127 25.32 -14.57 -7.79
CA GLN A 127 24.61 -15.22 -6.69
C GLN A 127 24.19 -16.62 -7.15
N THR A 128 24.38 -17.64 -6.31
CA THR A 128 23.81 -18.97 -6.54
C THR A 128 22.50 -19.10 -5.80
N VAL A 129 21.40 -19.24 -6.53
CA VAL A 129 20.06 -19.37 -5.98
C VAL A 129 19.62 -20.82 -6.07
N THR A 130 19.23 -21.42 -4.93
CA THR A 130 18.72 -22.79 -4.85
C THR A 130 17.21 -22.77 -4.71
N LEU A 131 16.50 -23.47 -5.59
CA LEU A 131 15.06 -23.61 -5.61
C LEU A 131 14.57 -24.82 -4.80
N SER A 132 13.28 -24.87 -4.50
CA SER A 132 12.65 -26.01 -3.81
C SER A 132 12.65 -27.32 -4.63
N SER A 133 12.87 -27.23 -5.94
CA SER A 133 13.10 -28.38 -6.83
C SER A 133 14.50 -28.97 -6.72
N GLY A 134 15.43 -28.30 -6.04
CA GLY A 134 16.88 -28.62 -6.05
C GLY A 134 17.64 -27.96 -7.20
N GLU A 135 16.96 -27.35 -8.16
CA GLU A 135 17.61 -26.60 -9.23
C GLU A 135 18.40 -25.41 -8.69
N GLN A 136 19.57 -25.16 -9.32
CA GLN A 136 20.40 -23.98 -9.02
C GLN A 136 20.48 -23.04 -10.22
N ILE A 137 20.32 -21.76 -9.98
CA ILE A 137 20.39 -20.68 -10.96
C ILE A 137 21.47 -19.68 -10.51
N SER A 138 22.32 -19.28 -11.45
CA SER A 138 23.33 -18.23 -11.23
C SER A 138 22.80 -16.90 -11.74
N ALA A 139 22.59 -15.92 -10.85
CA ALA A 139 22.11 -14.59 -11.19
C ALA A 139 23.14 -13.51 -10.82
N ARG A 140 23.23 -12.42 -11.60
CA ARG A 140 24.03 -11.26 -11.19
C ARG A 140 23.36 -10.52 -10.03
N LEU A 141 22.03 -10.37 -10.07
CA LEU A 141 21.24 -9.71 -9.05
C LEU A 141 20.07 -10.61 -8.61
N VAL A 142 19.83 -10.69 -7.31
CA VAL A 142 18.63 -11.28 -6.72
C VAL A 142 17.78 -10.18 -6.08
N VAL A 143 16.54 -10.03 -6.56
CA VAL A 143 15.55 -9.12 -5.99
C VAL A 143 14.65 -9.92 -5.06
N VAL A 144 14.74 -9.69 -3.76
CA VAL A 144 13.90 -10.36 -2.75
C VAL A 144 12.62 -9.53 -2.56
N ALA A 145 11.51 -10.04 -3.10
CA ALA A 145 10.18 -9.45 -3.09
C ALA A 145 9.14 -10.37 -2.42
N ASN A 146 9.58 -11.23 -1.48
CA ASN A 146 8.80 -12.29 -0.87
C ASN A 146 7.90 -11.82 0.31
N GLY A 147 7.66 -10.52 0.41
CA GLY A 147 6.75 -9.92 1.36
C GLY A 147 7.12 -10.20 2.82
N LEU A 148 6.16 -10.70 3.60
CA LEU A 148 6.35 -10.92 5.05
C LEU A 148 7.15 -12.18 5.39
N ASN A 149 7.48 -13.04 4.41
CA ASN A 149 8.24 -14.27 4.67
C ASN A 149 9.67 -13.95 5.12
N VAL A 150 10.02 -14.36 6.33
CA VAL A 150 11.34 -14.07 6.95
C VAL A 150 12.40 -15.12 6.66
N GLY A 151 12.03 -16.32 6.22
CA GLY A 151 12.94 -17.48 6.14
C GLY A 151 14.19 -17.23 5.30
N LEU A 152 14.03 -16.70 4.07
CA LEU A 152 15.16 -16.38 3.20
C LEU A 152 16.04 -15.26 3.77
N ARG A 153 15.44 -14.25 4.39
CA ARG A 153 16.16 -13.14 5.03
C ARG A 153 17.03 -13.61 6.19
N HIS A 154 16.53 -14.51 7.04
CA HIS A 154 17.31 -15.11 8.12
C HIS A 154 18.50 -15.93 7.59
N LYS A 155 18.33 -16.70 6.52
CA LYS A 155 19.42 -17.43 5.87
C LYS A 155 20.51 -16.49 5.33
N LEU A 156 20.11 -15.33 4.84
CA LEU A 156 21.01 -14.27 4.40
C LEU A 156 21.66 -13.50 5.58
N GLY A 157 21.41 -13.89 6.83
CA GLY A 157 21.93 -13.20 8.00
C GLY A 157 21.35 -11.79 8.20
N MET A 158 20.14 -11.55 7.70
CA MET A 158 19.41 -10.31 7.87
C MET A 158 18.47 -10.40 9.07
N ALA A 159 18.33 -9.33 9.84
CA ALA A 159 17.50 -9.27 11.04
C ALA A 159 16.25 -8.42 10.82
N ARG A 160 15.13 -8.81 11.42
CA ARG A 160 13.95 -7.97 11.53
C ARG A 160 14.05 -7.13 12.80
N ARG A 161 14.01 -5.79 12.66
CA ARG A 161 13.87 -4.87 13.79
C ARG A 161 12.45 -4.34 13.83
N ASP A 162 11.70 -4.74 14.87
CA ASP A 162 10.35 -4.24 15.11
C ASP A 162 10.39 -2.78 15.58
N ILE A 163 9.60 -1.93 14.94
CA ILE A 163 9.39 -0.52 15.29
C ILE A 163 8.13 -0.39 16.13
N SER A 164 7.06 -1.07 15.77
CA SER A 164 5.79 -1.09 16.50
C SER A 164 5.02 -2.36 16.15
N LYS A 165 4.79 -3.22 17.13
CA LYS A 165 3.94 -4.43 16.98
C LYS A 165 2.48 -4.02 17.01
N THR A 166 1.67 -4.70 16.22
CA THR A 166 0.22 -4.45 16.07
C THR A 166 -0.08 -2.95 15.99
N HIS A 167 0.70 -2.23 15.16
CA HIS A 167 0.62 -0.77 15.09
C HIS A 167 -0.80 -0.29 14.75
N SER A 168 -1.50 -1.01 13.88
CA SER A 168 -2.90 -0.80 13.53
C SER A 168 -3.52 -2.10 13.03
N ILE A 169 -4.85 -2.17 13.06
CA ILE A 169 -5.62 -3.27 12.48
C ILE A 169 -6.53 -2.67 11.40
N MET A 170 -6.59 -3.31 10.26
CA MET A 170 -7.53 -3.02 9.18
C MET A 170 -8.57 -4.13 9.10
N LEU A 171 -9.85 -3.76 9.07
CA LEU A 171 -10.96 -4.67 8.83
C LEU A 171 -11.54 -4.36 7.44
N GLY A 172 -11.71 -5.40 6.61
CA GLY A 172 -12.26 -5.31 5.27
C GLY A 172 -13.53 -6.13 5.15
N PHE A 173 -14.60 -5.52 4.62
CA PHE A 173 -15.90 -6.14 4.42
C PHE A 173 -16.69 -5.35 3.38
N ASP A 174 -17.79 -5.90 2.92
CA ASP A 174 -18.69 -5.20 2.02
C ASP A 174 -19.86 -4.58 2.79
N LEU A 175 -20.32 -3.41 2.35
CA LEU A 175 -21.57 -2.81 2.78
C LEU A 175 -22.61 -2.91 1.66
N VAL A 176 -23.83 -3.27 2.02
CA VAL A 176 -24.97 -3.19 1.12
C VAL A 176 -26.01 -2.21 1.68
N PRO A 177 -26.62 -1.33 0.86
CA PRO A 177 -27.68 -0.45 1.32
C PRO A 177 -28.94 -1.29 1.61
N ALA A 178 -29.66 -0.95 2.70
CA ALA A 178 -30.98 -1.55 2.95
C ALA A 178 -32.05 -1.04 1.97
N GLY A 179 -31.77 0.05 1.24
CA GLY A 179 -32.60 0.63 0.17
C GLY A 179 -32.02 0.38 -1.21
N ALA A 180 -32.36 1.23 -2.18
CA ALA A 180 -31.98 1.02 -3.58
C ALA A 180 -30.48 1.19 -3.85
N ALA A 181 -29.84 2.24 -3.28
CA ALA A 181 -28.43 2.55 -3.47
C ALA A 181 -27.93 3.52 -2.39
N PHE A 182 -26.60 3.59 -2.23
CA PHE A 182 -25.98 4.67 -1.45
C PHE A 182 -26.08 6.01 -2.19
N SER A 183 -26.25 7.10 -1.46
CA SER A 183 -26.34 8.47 -2.00
C SER A 183 -24.97 9.07 -2.37
N PHE A 184 -23.89 8.35 -2.16
CA PHE A 184 -22.51 8.76 -2.41
C PHE A 184 -21.77 7.74 -3.25
N PRO A 185 -20.83 8.15 -4.14
CA PRO A 185 -19.99 7.22 -4.88
C PRO A 185 -18.89 6.61 -4.00
N ALA A 186 -18.24 7.43 -3.15
CA ALA A 186 -17.28 6.98 -2.16
C ALA A 186 -17.33 7.87 -0.90
N LEU A 187 -16.95 7.32 0.26
CA LEU A 187 -17.01 8.00 1.55
C LEU A 187 -15.78 7.72 2.39
N THR A 188 -15.23 8.77 3.02
CA THR A 188 -14.35 8.64 4.18
C THR A 188 -15.07 9.18 5.40
N TYR A 189 -15.39 8.31 6.35
CA TYR A 189 -16.02 8.69 7.61
C TYR A 189 -15.02 8.56 8.75
N TYR A 190 -14.70 9.66 9.42
CA TYR A 190 -13.73 9.70 10.51
C TYR A 190 -14.32 9.23 11.83
N GLY A 191 -13.49 8.58 12.65
CA GLY A 191 -13.82 8.18 14.01
C GLY A 191 -14.33 9.36 14.84
N GLU A 192 -15.35 9.12 15.66
CA GLU A 192 -16.05 10.19 16.38
C GLU A 192 -15.29 10.55 17.65
N HIS A 193 -14.85 9.57 18.44
CA HIS A 193 -14.17 9.81 19.71
C HIS A 193 -12.80 9.09 19.75
N PRO A 194 -11.78 9.67 20.42
CA PRO A 194 -10.48 9.01 20.58
C PRO A 194 -10.55 7.70 21.38
N SER A 195 -11.50 7.58 22.31
CA SER A 195 -11.77 6.36 23.09
C SER A 195 -12.09 5.16 22.21
N ASP A 196 -12.70 5.40 21.04
CA ASP A 196 -13.11 4.35 20.11
C ASP A 196 -11.91 3.75 19.37
N ARG A 197 -10.74 4.39 19.48
CA ARG A 197 -9.47 4.00 18.86
C ARG A 197 -9.60 3.77 17.36
N THR A 198 -10.51 4.49 16.71
CA THR A 198 -10.87 4.35 15.30
C THR A 198 -10.43 5.56 14.51
N ALA A 199 -9.61 5.35 13.48
CA ALA A 199 -9.17 6.42 12.61
C ALA A 199 -10.29 6.86 11.66
N TYR A 200 -10.75 5.92 10.87
CA TYR A 200 -11.80 6.14 9.87
C TYR A 200 -12.27 4.81 9.28
N ILE A 201 -13.42 4.84 8.63
CA ILE A 201 -13.84 3.88 7.64
C ILE A 201 -13.82 4.55 6.26
N THR A 202 -13.37 3.83 5.24
CA THR A 202 -13.53 4.24 3.83
C THR A 202 -14.48 3.28 3.15
N LEU A 203 -15.45 3.83 2.43
CA LEU A 203 -16.37 3.11 1.55
C LEU A 203 -16.05 3.53 0.12
N PHE A 204 -15.84 2.59 -0.78
CA PHE A 204 -15.46 2.85 -2.15
C PHE A 204 -15.89 1.70 -3.07
N PRO A 205 -16.18 1.98 -4.36
CA PRO A 205 -16.64 0.96 -5.27
C PRO A 205 -15.50 0.02 -5.69
N VAL A 206 -15.80 -1.28 -5.73
CA VAL A 206 -14.98 -2.31 -6.38
C VAL A 206 -15.92 -3.14 -7.25
N GLY A 207 -15.94 -2.88 -8.55
CA GLY A 207 -16.99 -3.40 -9.43
C GLY A 207 -18.38 -2.93 -8.98
N ALA A 208 -19.28 -3.86 -8.74
CA ALA A 208 -20.64 -3.56 -8.24
C ALA A 208 -20.74 -3.51 -6.71
N ALA A 209 -19.68 -3.87 -5.98
CA ALA A 209 -19.68 -3.90 -4.52
C ALA A 209 -19.24 -2.56 -3.93
N MET A 210 -19.83 -2.19 -2.77
CA MET A 210 -19.31 -1.11 -1.93
C MET A 210 -18.40 -1.72 -0.88
N ARG A 211 -17.09 -1.60 -1.09
CA ARG A 211 -16.06 -2.11 -0.20
C ARG A 211 -15.82 -1.16 0.96
N ALA A 212 -15.69 -1.72 2.16
CA ALA A 212 -15.37 -1.01 3.39
C ALA A 212 -13.99 -1.41 3.91
N ASN A 213 -13.15 -0.40 4.22
CA ASN A 213 -11.94 -0.60 5.01
C ASN A 213 -12.02 0.25 6.28
N LEU A 214 -12.18 -0.43 7.41
CA LEU A 214 -12.19 0.18 8.74
C LEU A 214 -10.82 0.08 9.38
N CYS A 215 -10.25 1.21 9.78
CA CYS A 215 -8.91 1.32 10.35
C CYS A 215 -8.99 1.64 11.86
N VAL A 216 -8.46 0.74 12.69
CA VAL A 216 -8.50 0.85 14.15
C VAL A 216 -7.11 0.67 14.79
N TYR A 217 -6.96 1.21 16.00
CA TYR A 217 -5.75 1.08 16.85
C TYR A 217 -6.11 0.32 18.13
N ARG A 218 -6.36 -0.98 17.98
CA ARG A 218 -6.72 -1.90 19.07
C ARG A 218 -5.71 -3.04 19.15
N GLU A 219 -5.73 -3.78 20.25
CA GLU A 219 -4.96 -5.01 20.36
C GLU A 219 -5.74 -6.18 19.72
N LEU A 220 -5.01 -7.24 19.32
CA LEU A 220 -5.64 -8.39 18.65
C LEU A 220 -6.57 -9.20 19.57
N ASP A 221 -6.27 -9.21 20.86
CA ASP A 221 -7.03 -9.90 21.90
C ASP A 221 -8.14 -9.03 22.51
N ASP A 222 -8.33 -7.78 22.01
CA ASP A 222 -9.45 -6.92 22.43
C ASP A 222 -10.77 -7.65 22.15
N PRO A 223 -11.65 -7.87 23.18
CA PRO A 223 -12.96 -8.52 23.01
C PRO A 223 -13.82 -7.91 21.90
N TRP A 224 -13.64 -6.62 21.63
CA TRP A 224 -14.31 -5.91 20.54
C TRP A 224 -14.02 -6.55 19.16
N MET A 225 -12.82 -7.12 18.96
CA MET A 225 -12.47 -7.78 17.70
C MET A 225 -13.34 -9.02 17.43
N LYS A 226 -13.65 -9.78 18.49
CA LYS A 226 -14.58 -10.91 18.40
C LYS A 226 -16.00 -10.40 18.15
N GLN A 227 -16.45 -9.41 18.93
CA GLN A 227 -17.79 -8.81 18.78
C GLN A 227 -18.01 -8.30 17.35
N PHE A 228 -17.01 -7.60 16.77
CA PHE A 228 -17.10 -7.09 15.38
C PHE A 228 -17.22 -8.23 14.36
N ARG A 229 -16.55 -9.36 14.60
CA ARG A 229 -16.64 -10.53 13.71
C ARG A 229 -18.00 -11.22 13.79
N ASP A 230 -18.55 -11.32 15.00
CA ASP A 230 -19.79 -12.05 15.26
C ASP A 230 -21.04 -11.21 14.92
N SER A 231 -20.98 -9.88 15.09
CA SER A 231 -22.08 -8.94 14.86
C SER A 231 -21.55 -7.63 14.23
N PRO A 232 -21.10 -7.67 12.96
CA PRO A 232 -20.39 -6.54 12.37
C PRO A 232 -21.26 -5.29 12.19
N ARG A 233 -22.53 -5.44 11.80
CA ARG A 233 -23.44 -4.31 11.60
C ARG A 233 -23.71 -3.57 12.92
N GLU A 234 -24.12 -4.30 13.93
CA GLU A 234 -24.45 -3.73 15.26
C GLU A 234 -23.23 -3.08 15.90
N THR A 235 -22.06 -3.75 15.78
CA THR A 235 -20.80 -3.23 16.32
C THR A 235 -20.34 -1.99 15.58
N LEU A 236 -20.51 -1.92 14.26
CA LEU A 236 -20.18 -0.73 13.47
C LEU A 236 -21.14 0.43 13.80
N GLN A 237 -22.43 0.16 13.98
CA GLN A 237 -23.41 1.17 14.40
C GLN A 237 -23.11 1.74 15.79
N ALA A 238 -22.72 0.88 16.74
CA ALA A 238 -22.31 1.32 18.08
C ALA A 238 -21.00 2.13 18.03
N LEU A 239 -20.05 1.74 17.18
CA LEU A 239 -18.76 2.42 17.02
C LEU A 239 -18.88 3.79 16.35
N MET A 240 -19.76 3.90 15.36
CA MET A 240 -19.95 5.11 14.54
C MET A 240 -21.44 5.44 14.39
N PRO A 241 -22.10 5.90 15.46
CA PRO A 241 -23.57 6.12 15.45
C PRO A 241 -24.03 7.16 14.43
N GLY A 242 -23.15 8.09 14.07
CA GLY A 242 -23.42 9.08 13.04
C GLY A 242 -23.30 8.56 11.61
N LEU A 243 -22.69 7.39 11.37
CA LEU A 243 -22.46 6.87 10.02
C LEU A 243 -23.76 6.67 9.25
N ALA A 244 -24.79 6.09 9.88
CA ALA A 244 -26.10 5.83 9.27
C ALA A 244 -26.84 7.12 8.82
N LYS A 245 -26.49 8.29 9.38
CA LYS A 245 -27.04 9.58 8.91
C LYS A 245 -26.52 9.97 7.52
N ILE A 246 -25.38 9.41 7.11
CA ILE A 246 -24.77 9.64 5.78
C ILE A 246 -25.09 8.50 4.83
N THR A 247 -24.96 7.24 5.30
CA THR A 247 -25.14 6.05 4.47
C THR A 247 -26.60 5.64 4.29
N GLY A 248 -27.49 6.07 5.17
CA GLY A 248 -28.77 5.40 5.40
C GLY A 248 -28.58 4.07 6.12
N ALA A 249 -29.62 3.27 6.21
CA ALA A 249 -29.54 1.92 6.74
C ALA A 249 -28.75 1.00 5.81
N TYR A 250 -27.95 0.11 6.40
CA TYR A 250 -27.08 -0.80 5.67
C TYR A 250 -26.97 -2.15 6.37
N ASP A 251 -26.50 -3.16 5.62
CA ASP A 251 -26.08 -4.44 6.13
C ASP A 251 -24.62 -4.72 5.80
N VAL A 252 -24.02 -5.65 6.54
CA VAL A 252 -22.64 -6.13 6.34
C VAL A 252 -22.72 -7.63 6.01
N PRO A 253 -22.88 -7.99 4.74
CA PRO A 253 -22.96 -9.38 4.32
C PRO A 253 -21.57 -10.03 4.32
N GLY A 254 -21.57 -11.35 4.51
CA GLY A 254 -20.37 -12.15 4.33
C GLY A 254 -19.35 -12.03 5.46
N ARG A 255 -18.09 -12.29 5.11
CA ARG A 255 -17.00 -12.40 6.08
C ARG A 255 -16.27 -11.08 6.27
N VAL A 256 -15.98 -10.75 7.53
CA VAL A 256 -15.05 -9.68 7.88
C VAL A 256 -13.60 -10.20 7.83
N HIS A 257 -12.79 -9.59 6.98
CA HIS A 257 -11.35 -9.84 6.94
C HIS A 257 -10.64 -8.94 7.96
N ILE A 258 -9.75 -9.50 8.76
CA ILE A 258 -9.02 -8.76 9.79
C ILE A 258 -7.53 -8.92 9.52
N ARG A 259 -6.82 -7.78 9.38
CA ARG A 259 -5.39 -7.77 9.15
C ARG A 259 -4.68 -6.84 10.11
N PRO A 260 -3.92 -7.38 11.07
CA PRO A 260 -2.98 -6.59 11.87
C PRO A 260 -1.78 -6.19 11.04
N ALA A 261 -1.18 -5.07 11.38
CA ALA A 261 0.01 -4.54 10.74
C ALA A 261 1.08 -4.22 11.77
N ASP A 262 2.18 -4.98 11.74
CA ASP A 262 3.41 -4.60 12.41
C ASP A 262 4.18 -3.59 11.56
N LEU A 263 4.85 -2.65 12.20
CA LEU A 263 5.87 -1.83 11.55
C LEU A 263 7.25 -2.39 11.90
N TYR A 264 8.00 -2.77 10.87
CA TYR A 264 9.37 -3.23 11.01
C TYR A 264 10.25 -2.78 9.84
N VAL A 265 11.55 -2.86 10.04
CA VAL A 265 12.57 -2.73 9.00
C VAL A 265 13.52 -3.92 9.06
N THR A 266 13.98 -4.38 7.90
CA THR A 266 15.02 -5.41 7.78
C THR A 266 16.39 -4.74 7.82
N GLU A 267 17.24 -5.19 8.74
CA GLU A 267 18.63 -4.73 8.93
C GLU A 267 19.62 -5.73 8.30
N GLY A 268 20.85 -5.28 8.04
CA GLY A 268 21.88 -6.09 7.41
C GLY A 268 21.64 -6.33 5.91
N VAL A 269 20.95 -5.40 5.25
CA VAL A 269 20.47 -5.53 3.86
C VAL A 269 21.54 -5.25 2.80
N GLU A 270 22.69 -4.70 3.18
CA GLU A 270 23.77 -4.35 2.26
C GLU A 270 24.63 -5.60 1.94
N LYS A 271 24.00 -6.58 1.29
CA LYS A 271 24.67 -7.82 0.86
C LYS A 271 25.00 -7.74 -0.63
N PRO A 272 26.20 -8.22 -1.05
CA PRO A 272 26.51 -8.26 -2.47
C PRO A 272 25.42 -9.00 -3.26
N GLY A 273 24.97 -8.40 -4.35
CA GLY A 273 24.04 -9.00 -5.30
C GLY A 273 22.62 -9.29 -4.80
N VAL A 274 22.23 -8.83 -3.62
CA VAL A 274 20.87 -9.05 -3.07
C VAL A 274 20.24 -7.74 -2.67
N VAL A 275 19.07 -7.43 -3.23
CA VAL A 275 18.29 -6.23 -2.87
C VAL A 275 16.89 -6.62 -2.41
N LEU A 276 16.41 -6.04 -1.31
CA LEU A 276 15.07 -6.24 -0.78
C LEU A 276 14.16 -5.06 -1.15
N ILE A 277 12.93 -5.34 -1.58
CA ILE A 277 11.90 -4.33 -1.89
C ILE A 277 10.56 -4.65 -1.23
N GLY A 278 9.72 -3.63 -1.08
CA GLY A 278 8.40 -3.77 -0.48
C GLY A 278 8.45 -4.25 0.96
N ASP A 279 7.51 -5.14 1.35
CA ASP A 279 7.42 -5.65 2.73
C ASP A 279 8.60 -6.55 3.12
N ALA A 280 9.36 -7.08 2.17
CA ALA A 280 10.60 -7.78 2.47
C ALA A 280 11.64 -6.85 3.11
N PHE A 281 11.68 -5.58 2.72
CA PHE A 281 12.53 -4.56 3.34
C PHE A 281 11.88 -3.93 4.58
N SER A 282 10.67 -3.37 4.44
CA SER A 282 9.96 -2.74 5.56
C SER A 282 8.46 -2.69 5.31
N THR A 283 7.67 -2.77 6.38
CA THR A 283 6.21 -2.66 6.31
C THR A 283 5.73 -1.22 6.41
N SER A 284 4.48 -1.00 6.04
CA SER A 284 3.79 0.29 6.13
C SER A 284 2.49 0.15 6.90
N CYS A 285 2.07 1.21 7.58
CA CYS A 285 0.77 1.26 8.24
C CYS A 285 -0.36 1.38 7.20
N PRO A 286 -1.32 0.45 7.16
CA PRO A 286 -2.46 0.54 6.25
C PRO A 286 -3.27 1.83 6.44
N THR A 287 -3.47 2.26 7.69
CA THR A 287 -4.17 3.50 8.03
C THR A 287 -3.49 4.75 7.46
N ALA A 288 -2.18 4.72 7.25
CA ALA A 288 -1.47 5.82 6.60
C ALA A 288 -1.70 5.86 5.07
N GLY A 289 -2.13 4.73 4.46
CA GLY A 289 -2.40 4.64 3.02
C GLY A 289 -1.17 4.84 2.14
N THR A 290 0.03 4.44 2.60
CA THR A 290 1.30 4.70 1.89
C THR A 290 1.96 3.43 1.35
N GLY A 291 1.42 2.25 1.65
CA GLY A 291 2.09 0.96 1.39
C GLY A 291 2.35 0.70 -0.09
N THR A 292 1.33 0.81 -0.93
CA THR A 292 1.44 0.60 -2.38
C THR A 292 2.37 1.61 -3.04
N GLY A 293 2.25 2.89 -2.67
CA GLY A 293 3.15 3.93 -3.19
C GLY A 293 4.62 3.70 -2.81
N LYS A 294 4.88 3.14 -1.62
CA LYS A 294 6.23 2.73 -1.22
C LYS A 294 6.75 1.60 -2.13
N VAL A 295 5.94 0.57 -2.37
CA VAL A 295 6.29 -0.53 -3.27
C VAL A 295 6.58 -0.02 -4.68
N PHE A 296 5.70 0.81 -5.24
CA PHE A 296 5.89 1.36 -6.59
C PHE A 296 7.11 2.27 -6.68
N THR A 297 7.41 3.03 -5.61
CA THR A 297 8.64 3.84 -5.55
C THR A 297 9.89 2.95 -5.50
N ASP A 298 9.89 1.89 -4.69
CA ASP A 298 11.00 0.93 -4.66
C ASP A 298 11.23 0.33 -6.06
N VAL A 299 10.18 -0.12 -6.74
CA VAL A 299 10.26 -0.73 -8.08
C VAL A 299 10.72 0.29 -9.12
N GLU A 300 10.12 1.48 -9.15
CA GLU A 300 10.49 2.54 -10.10
C GLU A 300 11.96 2.91 -9.96
N ARG A 301 12.44 3.14 -8.74
CA ARG A 301 13.84 3.49 -8.51
C ARG A 301 14.78 2.34 -8.86
N LEU A 302 14.44 1.12 -8.45
CA LEU A 302 15.25 -0.06 -8.73
C LEU A 302 15.37 -0.31 -10.23
N CYS A 303 14.23 -0.40 -10.94
CA CYS A 303 14.20 -0.81 -12.34
C CYS A 303 14.66 0.29 -13.30
N ASN A 304 14.31 1.57 -13.05
CA ASN A 304 14.59 2.65 -14.00
C ASN A 304 15.91 3.37 -13.72
N VAL A 305 16.46 3.27 -12.51
CA VAL A 305 17.65 4.04 -12.13
C VAL A 305 18.85 3.16 -11.76
N HIS A 306 18.65 2.19 -10.87
CA HIS A 306 19.77 1.44 -10.31
C HIS A 306 20.17 0.25 -11.18
N ILE A 307 19.26 -0.64 -11.56
CA ILE A 307 19.56 -1.83 -12.34
C ILE A 307 20.28 -1.52 -13.66
N PRO A 308 19.84 -0.55 -14.49
CA PRO A 308 20.54 -0.24 -15.74
C PRO A 308 22.00 0.16 -15.52
N ARG A 309 22.28 0.95 -14.48
CA ARG A 309 23.65 1.36 -14.13
C ARG A 309 24.48 0.21 -13.58
N TRP A 310 23.87 -0.65 -12.78
CA TRP A 310 24.56 -1.79 -12.16
C TRP A 310 24.96 -2.85 -13.18
N LEU A 311 24.07 -3.14 -14.12
CA LEU A 311 24.31 -4.16 -15.14
C LEU A 311 25.24 -3.68 -16.26
N ALA A 312 25.38 -2.36 -16.43
CA ALA A 312 26.35 -1.77 -17.37
C ALA A 312 27.81 -1.93 -16.93
N THR A 313 28.07 -2.31 -15.67
CA THR A 313 29.42 -2.48 -15.11
C THR A 313 29.58 -3.89 -14.51
N PRO A 314 30.79 -4.44 -14.49
CA PRO A 314 31.08 -5.72 -13.84
C PRO A 314 30.75 -5.70 -12.34
N GLY A 315 30.56 -6.89 -11.77
CA GLY A 315 30.34 -7.09 -10.36
C GLY A 315 28.97 -6.62 -9.86
N MET A 316 28.60 -7.05 -8.66
CA MET A 316 27.40 -6.65 -7.94
C MET A 316 27.72 -6.55 -6.45
N GLY A 317 28.73 -5.75 -6.12
CA GLY A 317 29.21 -5.55 -4.75
C GLY A 317 28.17 -4.86 -3.84
N ALA A 318 28.44 -4.89 -2.54
CA ALA A 318 27.58 -4.30 -1.52
C ALA A 318 27.36 -2.79 -1.70
N GLU A 319 28.34 -2.07 -2.28
CA GLU A 319 28.28 -0.64 -2.55
C GLU A 319 27.16 -0.26 -3.54
N LYS A 320 26.91 -1.12 -4.56
CA LYS A 320 25.78 -0.93 -5.48
C LYS A 320 24.45 -1.07 -4.72
N ILE A 321 24.34 -2.07 -3.87
CA ILE A 321 23.14 -2.32 -3.07
C ILE A 321 22.91 -1.20 -2.06
N ALA A 322 23.95 -0.74 -1.35
CA ALA A 322 23.89 0.40 -0.44
C ALA A 322 23.40 1.68 -1.15
N ALA A 323 23.84 1.93 -2.39
CA ALA A 323 23.38 3.07 -3.19
C ALA A 323 21.86 3.08 -3.42
N PHE A 324 21.21 1.93 -3.56
CA PHE A 324 19.74 1.84 -3.65
C PHE A 324 19.05 2.24 -2.34
N TYR A 325 19.56 1.77 -1.20
CA TYR A 325 18.99 2.16 0.09
C TYR A 325 19.21 3.63 0.43
N ALA A 326 20.30 4.22 -0.08
CA ALA A 326 20.62 5.64 0.04
C ALA A 326 19.93 6.53 -1.02
N ASP A 327 19.16 5.96 -1.97
CA ASP A 327 18.46 6.75 -2.99
C ASP A 327 17.52 7.77 -2.34
N ARG A 328 17.70 9.05 -2.67
CA ARG A 328 17.02 10.18 -2.01
C ARG A 328 15.51 10.13 -2.18
N VAL A 329 15.01 9.74 -3.35
CA VAL A 329 13.56 9.68 -3.62
C VAL A 329 12.93 8.55 -2.81
N ARG A 330 13.56 7.38 -2.83
CA ARG A 330 13.16 6.21 -2.05
C ARG A 330 13.19 6.51 -0.55
N ALA A 331 14.31 7.02 -0.04
CA ALA A 331 14.49 7.33 1.38
C ALA A 331 13.47 8.37 1.88
N ALA A 332 13.21 9.42 1.10
CA ALA A 332 12.19 10.43 1.42
C ALA A 332 10.79 9.83 1.50
N TYR A 333 10.41 8.92 0.58
CA TYR A 333 9.11 8.27 0.62
C TYR A 333 8.97 7.34 1.84
N HIS A 334 10.01 6.58 2.15
CA HIS A 334 10.03 5.70 3.34
C HIS A 334 9.92 6.52 4.64
N ALA A 335 10.67 7.62 4.76
CA ALA A 335 10.58 8.53 5.92
C ALA A 335 9.19 9.17 6.05
N HIS A 336 8.60 9.63 4.92
CA HIS A 336 7.23 10.13 4.91
C HIS A 336 6.21 9.08 5.34
N SER A 337 6.33 7.84 4.84
CA SER A 337 5.45 6.73 5.22
C SER A 337 5.52 6.42 6.72
N ALA A 338 6.72 6.36 7.27
CA ALA A 338 6.94 6.14 8.70
C ALA A 338 6.37 7.28 9.55
N HIS A 339 6.68 8.53 9.21
CA HIS A 339 6.15 9.71 9.90
C HIS A 339 4.62 9.74 9.89
N LYS A 340 4.00 9.50 8.73
CA LYS A 340 2.54 9.51 8.57
C LYS A 340 1.86 8.43 9.40
N ALA A 341 2.48 7.24 9.54
CA ALA A 341 1.96 6.14 10.35
C ALA A 341 1.76 6.58 11.81
N PHE A 342 2.79 7.15 12.43
CA PHE A 342 2.72 7.64 13.82
C PHE A 342 1.84 8.88 13.97
N LEU A 343 1.90 9.81 13.01
CA LEU A 343 1.06 11.00 13.03
C LEU A 343 -0.44 10.66 13.02
N VAL A 344 -0.87 9.75 12.13
CA VAL A 344 -2.29 9.35 12.06
C VAL A 344 -2.70 8.61 13.33
N ARG A 345 -1.83 7.78 13.90
CA ARG A 345 -2.09 7.13 15.19
C ARG A 345 -2.28 8.16 16.30
N SER A 346 -1.36 9.09 16.46
CA SER A 346 -1.45 10.14 17.49
C SER A 346 -2.68 11.04 17.30
N VAL A 347 -2.98 11.46 16.06
CA VAL A 347 -4.22 12.21 15.77
C VAL A 347 -5.47 11.41 16.15
N THR A 348 -5.43 10.09 16.07
CA THR A 348 -6.60 9.25 16.36
C THR A 348 -6.79 9.03 17.86
N ILE A 349 -5.74 8.63 18.60
CA ILE A 349 -5.89 8.09 19.96
C ILE A 349 -5.36 8.99 21.07
N ASP A 350 -4.44 9.92 20.79
CA ASP A 350 -3.86 10.76 21.82
C ASP A 350 -4.88 11.81 22.33
N THR A 351 -4.98 11.96 23.66
CA THR A 351 -6.01 12.79 24.31
C THR A 351 -5.51 14.16 24.77
N GLY A 352 -4.20 14.44 24.70
CA GLY A 352 -3.60 15.71 25.10
C GLY A 352 -4.19 16.92 24.39
N PHE A 353 -4.12 18.10 25.04
CA PHE A 353 -4.71 19.34 24.55
C PHE A 353 -4.33 19.67 23.08
N LEU A 354 -3.06 19.53 22.72
CA LEU A 354 -2.58 19.81 21.37
C LEU A 354 -3.25 18.89 20.32
N TRP A 355 -3.45 17.61 20.64
CA TRP A 355 -4.11 16.67 19.75
C TRP A 355 -5.61 16.95 19.64
N ARG A 356 -6.25 17.37 20.73
CA ARG A 356 -7.65 17.82 20.71
C ARG A 356 -7.79 19.06 19.82
N ALA A 357 -6.96 20.07 20.02
CA ALA A 357 -6.97 21.29 19.21
C ALA A 357 -6.73 20.97 17.72
N ARG A 358 -5.78 20.09 17.41
CA ARG A 358 -5.49 19.67 16.02
C ARG A 358 -6.68 18.97 15.37
N ARG A 359 -7.38 18.08 16.09
CA ARG A 359 -8.58 17.41 15.56
C ARG A 359 -9.69 18.40 15.25
N TRP A 360 -9.96 19.34 16.15
CA TRP A 360 -10.98 20.35 15.92
C TRP A 360 -10.60 21.34 14.82
N ALA A 361 -9.35 21.77 14.77
CA ALA A 361 -8.85 22.61 13.68
C ALA A 361 -9.02 21.92 12.31
N ALA A 362 -8.68 20.63 12.22
CA ALA A 362 -8.89 19.85 11.00
C ALA A 362 -10.36 19.69 10.63
N PHE A 363 -11.25 19.52 11.61
CA PHE A 363 -12.69 19.44 11.40
C PHE A 363 -13.24 20.76 10.85
N PHE A 364 -12.97 21.90 11.51
CA PHE A 364 -13.47 23.21 11.08
C PHE A 364 -12.89 23.65 9.76
N LYS A 365 -11.60 23.35 9.51
CA LYS A 365 -10.98 23.62 8.19
C LYS A 365 -11.72 22.90 7.07
N ARG A 366 -12.03 21.61 7.23
CA ARG A 366 -12.77 20.84 6.21
C ARG A 366 -14.20 21.33 6.03
N ALA A 367 -14.90 21.58 7.13
CA ALA A 367 -16.26 22.13 7.08
C ALA A 367 -16.29 23.49 6.35
N GLY A 368 -15.32 24.37 6.63
CA GLY A 368 -15.18 25.65 5.94
C GLY A 368 -14.88 25.50 4.44
N ILE A 369 -13.96 24.61 4.06
CA ILE A 369 -13.67 24.32 2.65
C ILE A 369 -14.90 23.75 1.94
N GLY A 370 -15.60 22.83 2.59
CA GLY A 370 -16.84 22.24 2.03
C GLY A 370 -17.92 23.28 1.80
N MET A 371 -18.12 24.18 2.78
CA MET A 371 -19.08 25.29 2.65
C MET A 371 -18.71 26.22 1.48
N LEU A 372 -17.45 26.61 1.37
CA LEU A 372 -16.98 27.48 0.29
C LEU A 372 -17.18 26.83 -1.09
N ARG A 373 -16.88 25.55 -1.22
CA ARG A 373 -17.11 24.80 -2.48
C ARG A 373 -18.58 24.71 -2.83
N GLU A 374 -19.43 24.45 -1.85
CA GLU A 374 -20.87 24.38 -2.09
C GLU A 374 -21.44 25.74 -2.52
N LEU A 375 -20.98 26.84 -1.91
CA LEU A 375 -21.36 28.19 -2.31
C LEU A 375 -20.88 28.52 -3.74
N ALA A 376 -19.64 28.12 -4.10
CA ALA A 376 -19.12 28.31 -5.45
C ALA A 376 -19.92 27.53 -6.50
N ARG A 377 -20.30 26.28 -6.21
CA ARG A 377 -21.19 25.48 -7.08
C ARG A 377 -22.56 26.13 -7.29
N ARG A 378 -23.18 26.64 -6.24
CA ARG A 378 -24.47 27.35 -6.32
C ARG A 378 -24.38 28.67 -7.08
N ALA A 379 -23.22 29.33 -7.03
CA ALA A 379 -22.96 30.57 -7.77
C ALA A 379 -22.59 30.35 -9.24
N GLY A 380 -22.61 29.12 -9.74
CA GLY A 380 -22.33 28.79 -11.15
C GLY A 380 -20.86 28.96 -11.56
N HIS A 381 -19.93 29.08 -10.60
CA HIS A 381 -18.50 29.15 -10.90
C HIS A 381 -17.94 27.72 -11.07
N SER A 382 -17.44 27.40 -12.27
CA SER A 382 -16.66 26.20 -12.51
C SER A 382 -15.44 26.16 -11.57
N GLU A 383 -15.19 25.02 -10.92
CA GLU A 383 -14.04 24.86 -10.02
C GLU A 383 -12.74 25.18 -10.76
N PRO A 384 -11.87 26.05 -10.20
CA PRO A 384 -10.50 26.13 -10.70
C PRO A 384 -9.86 24.75 -10.47
N SER A 385 -9.35 24.14 -11.53
CA SER A 385 -8.58 22.90 -11.46
C SER A 385 -7.43 23.15 -10.48
N VAL A 386 -7.56 22.61 -9.25
CA VAL A 386 -6.48 22.64 -8.27
C VAL A 386 -5.42 21.69 -8.78
N SER A 387 -4.47 22.24 -9.52
CA SER A 387 -3.29 21.51 -9.96
C SER A 387 -2.64 20.86 -8.74
N THR A 388 -2.30 19.60 -8.86
CA THR A 388 -1.60 18.71 -7.92
C THR A 388 -0.24 19.22 -7.41
N GLY A 389 0.07 20.51 -7.62
CA GLY A 389 1.32 21.17 -7.21
C GLY A 389 1.52 21.40 -5.71
N ALA A 390 0.48 21.26 -4.87
CA ALA A 390 0.63 21.53 -3.44
C ALA A 390 1.37 20.40 -2.70
N THR A 391 1.25 19.15 -3.16
CA THR A 391 1.93 18.00 -2.55
C THR A 391 3.40 17.95 -2.92
N GLN A 392 3.78 18.42 -4.11
CA GLN A 392 5.20 18.54 -4.50
C GLN A 392 5.94 19.63 -3.72
N ARG A 393 5.27 20.70 -3.32
CA ARG A 393 5.90 21.78 -2.52
C ARG A 393 6.15 21.41 -1.06
N ALA A 394 5.40 20.46 -0.51
CA ALA A 394 5.66 19.91 0.83
C ALA A 394 6.95 19.05 0.84
N PHE A 395 7.23 18.33 -0.23
CA PHE A 395 8.48 17.55 -0.38
C PHE A 395 9.74 18.42 -0.46
N ALA A 396 9.64 19.61 -1.07
CA ALA A 396 10.79 20.51 -1.25
C ALA A 396 11.14 21.31 0.02
N ARG A 397 10.23 21.46 1.00
CA ARG A 397 10.47 22.23 2.23
C ARG A 397 11.10 21.44 3.37
N THR A 398 11.00 20.10 3.36
CA THR A 398 11.61 19.24 4.41
C THR A 398 13.09 18.89 4.13
N SER A 399 13.64 19.24 2.98
CA SER A 399 15.06 19.01 2.65
C SER A 399 15.99 20.20 2.98
N ARG A 400 15.50 21.24 3.66
CA ARG A 400 16.29 22.43 4.05
C ARG A 400 16.29 22.73 5.57
N ARG A 401 16.09 21.71 6.40
CA ARG A 401 16.39 21.81 7.83
C ARG A 401 17.06 20.54 8.31
#